data_25e127c354d6b4fb5c0658cded7dc429
#
_entry.id   25e127c354d6b4fb5c0658cded7dc429
#
_cell.length_a   1.000
_cell.length_b   1.000
_cell.length_c   1.000
_cell.angle_alpha   90.00
_cell.angle_beta   90.00
_cell.angle_gamma   90.00
#
_symmetry.space_group_name_H-M   'P 1'
#
loop_
_entity.id
_entity.type
_entity.pdbx_description
1 polymer ?
#
loop_
_entity_poly.entity_id
_entity_poly.type
_entity_poly.pdbx_seq_one_letter_code
_entity_poly.pdbx_strand_id
1 'polypeptide(L)'
;AGCYSAKDAIRTCHIAAEILNGEKLVKLEVLGDEKTLYPNVTETLKAAEELMKDDFKIMVYTTDDHLVAKELENIGCISVMPLASPIGSGLGIQNEYNILTIVENANVPIIVDAGVGTASDASKVMELGCDGVLMNTAIACAKNPLLMAEAMKKAVESGYDAFRAGRIPKKVHALASSPKDGNICD
;
A
#
# COMPACT_ATOMS: atom_id res chain seq x y z
N ALA A 1 -9.72 5.18 -10.83
CA ALA A 1 -9.60 6.10 -11.95
C ALA A 1 -9.04 7.42 -11.44
N GLY A 2 -7.92 7.90 -11.99
CA GLY A 2 -7.29 9.15 -11.60
C GLY A 2 -8.14 10.36 -11.98
N CYS A 3 -8.90 10.88 -11.03
CA CYS A 3 -9.69 12.09 -11.17
C CYS A 3 -9.12 13.18 -10.27
N TYR A 4 -9.43 14.45 -10.55
CA TYR A 4 -8.93 15.59 -9.77
C TYR A 4 -10.02 16.27 -8.92
N SER A 5 -11.23 15.71 -8.93
CA SER A 5 -12.34 16.16 -8.06
C SER A 5 -13.21 14.98 -7.62
N ALA A 6 -13.85 15.11 -6.48
CA ALA A 6 -14.85 14.13 -6.00
C ALA A 6 -15.96 13.93 -7.03
N LYS A 7 -16.47 15.03 -7.60
CA LYS A 7 -17.55 15.01 -8.60
C LYS A 7 -17.20 14.14 -9.81
N ASP A 8 -15.99 14.30 -10.35
CA ASP A 8 -15.57 13.53 -11.53
C ASP A 8 -15.30 12.07 -11.16
N ALA A 9 -14.74 11.80 -9.99
CA ALA A 9 -14.53 10.45 -9.50
C ALA A 9 -15.85 9.69 -9.32
N ILE A 10 -16.84 10.30 -8.66
CA ILE A 10 -18.18 9.74 -8.46
C ILE A 10 -18.82 9.42 -9.83
N ARG A 11 -18.84 10.41 -10.73
CA ARG A 11 -19.41 10.24 -12.08
C ARG A 11 -18.71 9.09 -12.84
N THR A 12 -17.39 9.02 -12.76
CA THR A 12 -16.61 7.97 -13.44
C THR A 12 -16.93 6.60 -12.87
N CYS A 13 -17.07 6.46 -11.55
CA CYS A 13 -17.44 5.20 -10.92
C CYS A 13 -18.85 4.74 -11.37
N HIS A 14 -19.82 5.63 -11.42
CA HIS A 14 -21.16 5.28 -11.91
C HIS A 14 -21.16 4.84 -13.39
N ILE A 15 -20.47 5.58 -14.25
CA ILE A 15 -20.34 5.18 -15.67
C ILE A 15 -19.66 3.81 -15.78
N ALA A 16 -18.60 3.55 -15.01
CA ALA A 16 -17.93 2.26 -15.00
C ALA A 16 -18.86 1.13 -14.54
N ALA A 17 -19.64 1.36 -13.48
CA ALA A 17 -20.63 0.39 -13.01
C ALA A 17 -21.69 0.07 -14.08
N GLU A 18 -22.20 1.07 -14.80
CA GLU A 18 -23.13 0.85 -15.91
C GLU A 18 -22.50 0.00 -17.04
N ILE A 19 -21.27 0.30 -17.44
CA ILE A 19 -20.55 -0.45 -18.48
C ILE A 19 -20.26 -1.89 -18.04
N LEU A 20 -20.02 -2.10 -16.75
CA LEU A 20 -19.66 -3.39 -16.15
C LEU A 20 -20.90 -4.15 -15.62
N ASN A 21 -22.09 -3.90 -16.15
CA ASN A 21 -23.33 -4.60 -15.79
C ASN A 21 -23.68 -4.53 -14.29
N GLY A 22 -23.43 -3.41 -13.66
CA GLY A 22 -23.75 -3.17 -12.26
C GLY A 22 -22.64 -3.55 -11.26
N GLU A 23 -21.44 -3.94 -11.73
CA GLU A 23 -20.31 -4.20 -10.83
C GLU A 23 -19.86 -2.89 -10.15
N LYS A 24 -19.86 -2.89 -8.83
CA LYS A 24 -19.59 -1.72 -7.99
C LYS A 24 -18.29 -1.83 -7.18
N LEU A 25 -17.41 -2.79 -7.48
CA LEU A 25 -16.07 -2.83 -6.93
C LEU A 25 -15.20 -1.82 -7.66
N VAL A 26 -14.68 -0.83 -6.95
CA VAL A 26 -13.89 0.25 -7.55
C VAL A 26 -12.61 0.52 -6.76
N LYS A 27 -11.55 0.90 -7.47
CA LYS A 27 -10.40 1.58 -6.87
C LYS A 27 -10.65 3.08 -7.02
N LEU A 28 -10.91 3.75 -5.90
CA LEU A 28 -11.11 5.19 -5.84
C LEU A 28 -9.76 5.89 -5.74
N GLU A 29 -9.54 6.84 -6.66
CA GLU A 29 -8.31 7.63 -6.71
C GLU A 29 -8.66 9.06 -7.10
N VAL A 30 -8.49 10.00 -6.17
CA VAL A 30 -8.68 11.44 -6.38
C VAL A 30 -7.37 12.16 -6.12
N LEU A 31 -6.80 12.75 -7.15
CA LEU A 31 -5.49 13.39 -7.14
C LEU A 31 -5.61 14.89 -6.84
N GLY A 32 -4.62 15.43 -6.12
CA GLY A 32 -4.59 16.85 -5.76
C GLY A 32 -3.64 17.69 -6.60
N ASP A 33 -2.66 17.04 -7.23
CA ASP A 33 -1.61 17.74 -7.97
C ASP A 33 -1.14 16.91 -9.17
N GLU A 34 -1.07 17.54 -10.34
CA GLU A 34 -0.72 16.87 -11.59
C GLU A 34 0.76 16.43 -11.69
N LYS A 35 1.65 17.06 -10.93
CA LYS A 35 3.08 16.75 -10.97
C LYS A 35 3.48 15.67 -9.98
N THR A 36 2.91 15.74 -8.79
CA THR A 36 3.23 14.79 -7.72
C THR A 36 2.31 13.60 -7.67
N LEU A 37 1.10 13.72 -8.24
CA LEU A 37 0.01 12.74 -8.18
C LEU A 37 -0.34 12.34 -6.73
N TYR A 38 -0.15 13.27 -5.79
CA TYR A 38 -0.56 13.06 -4.41
C TYR A 38 -2.07 13.02 -4.28
N PRO A 39 -2.61 12.16 -3.39
CA PRO A 39 -4.04 12.10 -3.13
C PRO A 39 -4.58 13.43 -2.57
N ASN A 40 -5.73 13.85 -3.05
CA ASN A 40 -6.50 14.93 -2.44
C ASN A 40 -7.39 14.34 -1.36
N VAL A 41 -6.95 14.35 -0.11
CA VAL A 41 -7.65 13.74 1.03
C VAL A 41 -9.09 14.25 1.14
N THR A 42 -9.30 15.56 1.08
CA THR A 42 -10.64 16.16 1.22
C THR A 42 -11.60 15.68 0.14
N GLU A 43 -11.17 15.66 -1.10
CA GLU A 43 -12.00 15.19 -2.22
C GLU A 43 -12.16 13.66 -2.21
N THR A 44 -11.16 12.92 -1.74
CA THR A 44 -11.23 11.46 -1.57
C THR A 44 -12.29 11.08 -0.54
N LEU A 45 -12.30 11.71 0.64
CA LEU A 45 -13.30 11.49 1.68
C LEU A 45 -14.71 11.78 1.17
N LYS A 46 -14.93 12.94 0.54
CA LYS A 46 -16.24 13.30 -0.06
C LYS A 46 -16.70 12.27 -1.09
N ALA A 47 -15.80 11.82 -1.96
CA ALA A 47 -16.14 10.85 -2.99
C ALA A 47 -16.49 9.48 -2.36
N ALA A 48 -15.73 9.05 -1.36
CA ALA A 48 -16.00 7.80 -0.65
C ALA A 48 -17.38 7.84 0.04
N GLU A 49 -17.69 8.91 0.79
CA GLU A 49 -18.99 9.08 1.47
C GLU A 49 -20.18 9.01 0.49
N GLU A 50 -20.08 9.66 -0.66
CA GLU A 50 -21.16 9.64 -1.66
C GLU A 50 -21.29 8.27 -2.34
N LEU A 51 -20.20 7.65 -2.74
CA LEU A 51 -20.23 6.33 -3.38
C LEU A 51 -20.73 5.22 -2.42
N MET A 52 -20.45 5.34 -1.13
CA MET A 52 -20.97 4.40 -0.12
C MET A 52 -22.50 4.44 -0.01
N LYS A 53 -23.17 5.57 -0.26
CA LYS A 53 -24.63 5.68 -0.30
C LYS A 53 -25.25 4.86 -1.42
N ASP A 54 -24.48 4.62 -2.46
CA ASP A 54 -24.89 3.87 -3.65
C ASP A 54 -24.32 2.43 -3.65
N ASP A 55 -23.95 1.90 -2.47
CA ASP A 55 -23.47 0.52 -2.24
C ASP A 55 -22.20 0.14 -3.02
N PHE A 56 -21.32 1.10 -3.32
CA PHE A 56 -20.02 0.79 -3.90
C PHE A 56 -19.10 0.09 -2.88
N LYS A 57 -18.33 -0.87 -3.35
CA LYS A 57 -17.23 -1.51 -2.62
C LYS A 57 -15.93 -0.78 -2.98
N ILE A 58 -15.41 0.00 -2.06
CA ILE A 58 -14.32 0.94 -2.35
C ILE A 58 -12.99 0.43 -1.80
N MET A 59 -12.02 0.22 -2.68
CA MET A 59 -10.61 0.19 -2.38
C MET A 59 -10.06 1.60 -2.61
N VAL A 60 -9.50 2.26 -1.60
CA VAL A 60 -9.23 3.70 -1.67
C VAL A 60 -7.74 4.03 -1.61
N TYR A 61 -7.22 4.69 -2.66
CA TYR A 61 -5.89 5.26 -2.67
C TYR A 61 -5.83 6.53 -1.82
N THR A 62 -4.85 6.61 -0.93
CA THR A 62 -4.71 7.74 0.01
C THR A 62 -3.25 7.99 0.39
N THR A 63 -3.04 9.02 1.22
CA THR A 63 -1.75 9.30 1.87
C THR A 63 -1.42 8.24 2.93
N ASP A 64 -0.20 8.27 3.45
CA ASP A 64 0.26 7.46 4.58
C ASP A 64 -0.14 8.05 5.95
N ASP A 65 -1.12 8.93 6.00
CA ASP A 65 -1.69 9.46 7.24
C ASP A 65 -2.64 8.45 7.88
N HIS A 66 -2.30 7.97 9.07
CA HIS A 66 -3.08 6.96 9.79
C HIS A 66 -4.47 7.45 10.25
N LEU A 67 -4.65 8.77 10.48
CA LEU A 67 -5.96 9.32 10.82
C LEU A 67 -6.90 9.30 9.61
N VAL A 68 -6.37 9.67 8.45
CA VAL A 68 -7.11 9.59 7.18
C VAL A 68 -7.45 8.14 6.83
N ALA A 69 -6.50 7.22 7.00
CA ALA A 69 -6.74 5.80 6.79
C ALA A 69 -7.89 5.28 7.68
N LYS A 70 -7.91 5.68 8.95
CA LYS A 70 -8.98 5.31 9.89
C LYS A 70 -10.32 5.92 9.54
N GLU A 71 -10.35 7.16 9.07
CA GLU A 71 -11.57 7.83 8.62
C GLU A 71 -12.18 7.12 7.40
N LEU A 72 -11.36 6.76 6.41
CA LEU A 72 -11.79 6.00 5.24
C LEU A 72 -12.34 4.61 5.60
N GLU A 73 -11.71 3.91 6.57
CA GLU A 73 -12.25 2.67 7.12
C GLU A 73 -13.62 2.90 7.78
N ASN A 74 -13.77 3.96 8.59
CA ASN A 74 -15.03 4.29 9.27
C ASN A 74 -16.15 4.67 8.30
N ILE A 75 -15.83 5.27 7.15
CA ILE A 75 -16.78 5.52 6.05
C ILE A 75 -17.30 4.20 5.46
N GLY A 76 -16.53 3.12 5.55
CA GLY A 76 -16.89 1.79 5.06
C GLY A 76 -16.08 1.30 3.86
N CYS A 77 -14.96 1.93 3.55
CA CYS A 77 -14.05 1.43 2.52
C CYS A 77 -13.59 0.00 2.87
N ILE A 78 -13.63 -0.89 1.90
CA ILE A 78 -13.29 -2.31 2.10
C ILE A 78 -11.79 -2.59 2.11
N SER A 79 -10.97 -1.65 1.67
CA SER A 79 -9.50 -1.68 1.72
C SER A 79 -8.98 -0.26 1.67
N VAL A 80 -7.93 0.02 2.44
CA VAL A 80 -7.20 1.28 2.39
C VAL A 80 -5.85 1.05 1.72
N MET A 81 -5.51 1.94 0.79
CA MET A 81 -4.32 1.80 -0.06
C MET A 81 -3.39 3.01 0.11
N PRO A 82 -2.59 3.04 1.19
CA PRO A 82 -1.66 4.14 1.42
C PRO A 82 -0.52 4.13 0.39
N LEU A 83 -0.03 5.30 0.00
CA LEU A 83 1.16 5.42 -0.82
C LEU A 83 2.44 5.12 0.00
N ALA A 84 3.43 4.49 -0.63
CA ALA A 84 4.81 4.44 -0.11
C ALA A 84 5.56 5.73 -0.44
N SER A 85 5.35 6.25 -1.65
CA SER A 85 5.86 7.50 -2.20
C SER A 85 5.05 7.85 -3.46
N PRO A 86 5.27 9.01 -4.10
CA PRO A 86 4.47 9.42 -5.27
C PRO A 86 4.40 8.37 -6.37
N ILE A 87 3.27 8.30 -7.07
CA ILE A 87 3.04 7.39 -8.19
C ILE A 87 4.20 7.49 -9.20
N GLY A 88 4.77 6.34 -9.56
CA GLY A 88 5.84 6.25 -10.56
C GLY A 88 7.20 6.77 -10.12
N SER A 89 7.35 7.22 -8.88
CA SER A 89 8.63 7.76 -8.37
C SER A 89 9.70 6.69 -8.12
N GLY A 90 9.29 5.47 -7.76
CA GLY A 90 10.23 4.40 -7.42
C GLY A 90 11.10 4.68 -6.19
N LEU A 91 10.68 5.60 -5.32
CA LEU A 91 11.44 6.02 -4.15
C LEU A 91 11.33 5.06 -2.97
N GLY A 92 10.45 4.05 -3.06
CA GLY A 92 10.19 3.10 -1.97
C GLY A 92 9.41 3.74 -0.82
N ILE A 93 9.39 3.05 0.33
CA ILE A 93 8.69 3.53 1.53
C ILE A 93 9.45 4.68 2.14
N GLN A 94 8.83 5.86 2.21
CA GLN A 94 9.44 7.05 2.81
C GLN A 94 9.22 7.12 4.32
N ASN A 95 8.11 6.58 4.81
CA ASN A 95 7.78 6.60 6.23
C ASN A 95 7.24 5.23 6.69
N GLU A 96 8.14 4.35 7.11
CA GLU A 96 7.79 3.03 7.63
C GLU A 96 6.90 3.11 8.87
N TYR A 97 7.11 4.10 9.73
CA TYR A 97 6.34 4.28 10.96
C TYR A 97 4.86 4.52 10.67
N ASN A 98 4.56 5.36 9.68
CA ASN A 98 3.18 5.64 9.30
C ASN A 98 2.49 4.38 8.75
N ILE A 99 3.14 3.66 7.84
CA ILE A 99 2.59 2.42 7.29
C ILE A 99 2.36 1.38 8.39
N LEU A 100 3.32 1.19 9.28
CA LEU A 100 3.17 0.28 10.43
C LEU A 100 1.99 0.69 11.32
N THR A 101 1.88 1.99 11.63
CA THR A 101 0.76 2.52 12.44
C THR A 101 -0.59 2.28 11.79
N ILE A 102 -0.68 2.43 10.45
CA ILE A 102 -1.91 2.10 9.71
C ILE A 102 -2.23 0.62 9.87
N VAL A 103 -1.27 -0.28 9.60
CA VAL A 103 -1.46 -1.74 9.68
C VAL A 103 -1.89 -2.19 11.07
N GLU A 104 -1.25 -1.69 12.13
CA GLU A 104 -1.56 -2.06 13.51
C GLU A 104 -2.97 -1.64 13.98
N ASN A 105 -3.55 -0.60 13.36
CA ASN A 105 -4.86 -0.04 13.74
C ASN A 105 -5.97 -0.32 12.75
N ALA A 106 -5.70 -0.97 11.63
CA ALA A 106 -6.68 -1.28 10.61
C ALA A 106 -7.47 -2.55 10.93
N ASN A 107 -8.76 -2.56 10.52
CA ASN A 107 -9.60 -3.76 10.51
C ASN A 107 -9.99 -4.17 9.08
N VAL A 108 -9.45 -3.48 8.08
CA VAL A 108 -9.61 -3.78 6.66
C VAL A 108 -8.23 -4.03 6.03
N PRO A 109 -8.16 -4.75 4.92
CA PRO A 109 -6.90 -4.98 4.23
C PRO A 109 -6.17 -3.69 3.87
N ILE A 110 -4.86 -3.65 4.15
CA ILE A 110 -3.96 -2.57 3.81
C ILE A 110 -3.07 -3.00 2.65
N ILE A 111 -3.22 -2.32 1.52
CA ILE A 111 -2.47 -2.60 0.30
C ILE A 111 -1.65 -1.37 -0.04
N VAL A 112 -0.34 -1.43 0.10
CA VAL A 112 0.51 -0.29 -0.29
C VAL A 112 0.44 -0.09 -1.80
N ASP A 113 0.09 1.12 -2.19
CA ASP A 113 -0.07 1.54 -3.58
C ASP A 113 0.88 2.70 -3.90
N ALA A 114 1.50 2.67 -5.06
CA ALA A 114 2.44 3.68 -5.52
C ALA A 114 3.81 3.72 -4.83
N GLY A 115 4.80 4.15 -5.60
CA GLY A 115 6.14 4.47 -5.12
C GLY A 115 7.09 3.28 -4.96
N VAL A 116 6.63 2.05 -5.00
CA VAL A 116 7.51 0.87 -5.00
C VAL A 116 8.36 0.86 -6.27
N GLY A 117 9.67 0.77 -6.12
CA GLY A 117 10.63 0.85 -7.22
C GLY A 117 11.38 -0.44 -7.51
N THR A 118 11.53 -1.32 -6.51
CA THR A 118 12.28 -2.57 -6.65
C THR A 118 11.82 -3.63 -5.66
N ALA A 119 12.36 -4.85 -5.81
CA ALA A 119 12.00 -6.01 -5.01
C ALA A 119 12.17 -5.80 -3.49
N SER A 120 13.23 -5.09 -3.06
CA SER A 120 13.43 -4.79 -1.63
C SER A 120 12.32 -3.93 -1.04
N ASP A 121 11.75 -3.01 -1.81
CA ASP A 121 10.63 -2.18 -1.35
C ASP A 121 9.38 -3.06 -1.15
N ALA A 122 9.09 -3.96 -2.09
CA ALA A 122 7.96 -4.88 -2.00
C ALA A 122 8.10 -5.84 -0.80
N SER A 123 9.30 -6.41 -0.59
CA SER A 123 9.58 -7.25 0.58
C SER A 123 9.36 -6.48 1.88
N LYS A 124 9.84 -5.23 1.94
CA LYS A 124 9.71 -4.37 3.10
C LYS A 124 8.24 -4.06 3.45
N VAL A 125 7.42 -3.74 2.45
CA VAL A 125 5.98 -3.55 2.63
C VAL A 125 5.34 -4.78 3.31
N MET A 126 5.65 -5.97 2.81
CA MET A 126 5.10 -7.20 3.36
C MET A 126 5.65 -7.52 4.76
N GLU A 127 6.93 -7.22 5.03
CA GLU A 127 7.53 -7.35 6.37
C GLU A 127 6.87 -6.42 7.42
N LEU A 128 6.30 -5.30 7.00
CA LEU A 128 5.51 -4.41 7.87
C LEU A 128 4.12 -4.97 8.20
N GLY A 129 3.69 -6.06 7.56
CA GLY A 129 2.40 -6.71 7.81
C GLY A 129 1.28 -6.21 6.91
N CYS A 130 1.57 -5.52 5.82
CA CYS A 130 0.57 -5.18 4.82
C CYS A 130 0.01 -6.43 4.15
N ASP A 131 -1.25 -6.39 3.70
CA ASP A 131 -1.93 -7.50 3.04
C ASP A 131 -1.53 -7.64 1.57
N GLY A 132 -0.95 -6.60 0.99
CA GLY A 132 -0.49 -6.63 -0.39
C GLY A 132 0.25 -5.39 -0.84
N VAL A 133 0.74 -5.47 -2.08
CA VAL A 133 1.42 -4.38 -2.77
C VAL A 133 0.85 -4.26 -4.17
N LEU A 134 0.35 -3.08 -4.52
CA LEU A 134 -0.04 -2.78 -5.90
C LEU A 134 1.15 -2.10 -6.59
N MET A 135 1.61 -2.66 -7.70
CA MET A 135 2.76 -2.16 -8.43
C MET A 135 2.55 -2.27 -9.95
N ASN A 136 3.00 -1.26 -10.68
CA ASN A 136 2.95 -1.24 -12.14
C ASN A 136 4.27 -0.70 -12.71
N THR A 137 4.56 0.59 -12.52
CA THR A 137 5.66 1.31 -13.15
C THR A 137 7.02 0.66 -12.87
N ALA A 138 7.26 0.17 -11.67
CA ALA A 138 8.49 -0.52 -11.30
C ALA A 138 8.77 -1.75 -12.15
N ILE A 139 7.73 -2.45 -12.59
CA ILE A 139 7.83 -3.60 -13.48
C ILE A 139 7.90 -3.14 -14.93
N ALA A 140 6.93 -2.33 -15.37
CA ALA A 140 6.78 -1.94 -16.76
C ALA A 140 7.96 -1.13 -17.30
N CYS A 141 8.58 -0.29 -16.47
CA CYS A 141 9.72 0.55 -16.83
C CYS A 141 11.08 -0.05 -16.47
N ALA A 142 11.13 -1.26 -15.95
CA ALA A 142 12.40 -1.95 -15.72
C ALA A 142 13.11 -2.28 -17.04
N LYS A 143 14.44 -2.36 -17.01
CA LYS A 143 15.24 -2.78 -18.19
C LYS A 143 14.86 -4.18 -18.68
N ASN A 144 14.42 -5.04 -17.76
CA ASN A 144 13.87 -6.36 -18.07
C ASN A 144 12.58 -6.56 -17.25
N PRO A 145 11.40 -6.24 -17.80
CA PRO A 145 10.13 -6.31 -17.09
C PRO A 145 9.76 -7.70 -16.59
N LEU A 146 10.06 -8.74 -17.38
CA LEU A 146 9.75 -10.13 -16.99
C LEU A 146 10.57 -10.54 -15.77
N LEU A 147 11.87 -10.28 -15.78
CA LEU A 147 12.75 -10.58 -14.65
C LEU A 147 12.37 -9.76 -13.41
N MET A 148 11.96 -8.49 -13.59
CA MET A 148 11.49 -7.66 -12.50
C MET A 148 10.17 -8.19 -11.91
N ALA A 149 9.24 -8.64 -12.74
CA ALA A 149 7.99 -9.24 -12.26
C ALA A 149 8.24 -10.50 -11.41
N GLU A 150 9.17 -11.36 -11.85
CA GLU A 150 9.59 -12.52 -11.06
C GLU A 150 10.26 -12.14 -9.74
N ALA A 151 11.11 -11.11 -9.76
CA ALA A 151 11.78 -10.60 -8.56
C ALA A 151 10.77 -10.03 -7.57
N MET A 152 9.80 -9.25 -8.04
CA MET A 152 8.72 -8.69 -7.23
C MET A 152 7.86 -9.77 -6.59
N LYS A 153 7.47 -10.80 -7.36
CA LYS A 153 6.72 -11.94 -6.82
C LYS A 153 7.48 -12.60 -5.66
N LYS A 154 8.74 -12.94 -5.86
CA LYS A 154 9.59 -13.55 -4.82
C LYS A 154 9.77 -12.65 -3.60
N ALA A 155 9.85 -11.34 -3.81
CA ALA A 155 9.97 -10.36 -2.74
C ALA A 155 8.70 -10.30 -1.87
N VAL A 156 7.52 -10.29 -2.50
CA VAL A 156 6.24 -10.33 -1.79
C VAL A 156 6.12 -11.62 -0.97
N GLU A 157 6.39 -12.77 -1.57
CA GLU A 157 6.38 -14.07 -0.90
C GLU A 157 7.35 -14.10 0.28
N SER A 158 8.60 -13.67 0.06
CA SER A 158 9.64 -13.63 1.11
C SER A 158 9.29 -12.68 2.26
N GLY A 159 8.79 -11.48 1.95
CA GLY A 159 8.38 -10.51 2.98
C GLY A 159 7.20 -11.02 3.82
N TYR A 160 6.23 -11.65 3.17
CA TYR A 160 5.09 -12.29 3.85
C TYR A 160 5.54 -13.40 4.79
N ASP A 161 6.43 -14.29 4.33
CA ASP A 161 6.97 -15.38 5.16
C ASP A 161 7.79 -14.84 6.32
N ALA A 162 8.61 -13.79 6.10
CA ALA A 162 9.39 -13.14 7.14
C ALA A 162 8.50 -12.50 8.21
N PHE A 163 7.41 -11.83 7.81
CA PHE A 163 6.42 -11.28 8.74
C PHE A 163 5.80 -12.38 9.60
N ARG A 164 5.36 -13.48 8.99
CA ARG A 164 4.75 -14.61 9.71
C ARG A 164 5.72 -15.38 10.60
N ALA A 165 6.97 -15.49 10.18
CA ALA A 165 8.02 -16.13 10.98
C ALA A 165 8.36 -15.32 12.25
N GLY A 166 8.14 -14.01 12.19
CA GLY A 166 8.47 -13.11 13.27
C GLY A 166 9.95 -12.75 13.32
N ARG A 167 10.23 -11.47 13.35
CA ARG A 167 11.57 -10.94 13.43
C ARG A 167 12.15 -11.13 14.83
N ILE A 168 13.46 -11.45 14.94
CA ILE A 168 14.16 -11.40 16.22
C ILE A 168 14.15 -9.96 16.78
N PRO A 169 14.05 -9.77 18.11
CA PRO A 169 14.12 -8.45 18.72
C PRO A 169 15.41 -7.71 18.36
N LYS A 170 15.29 -6.43 18.00
CA LYS A 170 16.47 -5.56 17.83
C LYS A 170 17.16 -5.39 19.20
N LYS A 171 18.49 -5.53 19.22
CA LYS A 171 19.31 -5.35 20.45
C LYS A 171 20.36 -4.28 20.20
N VAL A 172 20.62 -3.47 21.21
CA VAL A 172 21.67 -2.44 21.18
C VAL A 172 23.06 -3.07 21.20
N HIS A 173 23.21 -4.19 21.91
CA HIS A 173 24.50 -4.89 22.04
C HIS A 173 24.45 -6.25 21.35
N ALA A 174 25.62 -6.68 20.88
CA ALA A 174 25.77 -8.00 20.27
C ALA A 174 25.43 -9.11 21.26
N LEU A 175 24.83 -10.18 20.76
CA LEU A 175 24.65 -11.44 21.44
C LEU A 175 25.38 -12.51 20.65
N ALA A 176 26.32 -13.18 21.28
CA ALA A 176 27.06 -14.27 20.63
C ALA A 176 26.10 -15.37 20.16
N SER A 177 26.23 -15.80 18.92
CA SER A 177 25.44 -16.88 18.32
C SER A 177 26.07 -18.25 18.57
N SER A 178 27.38 -18.29 18.89
CA SER A 178 28.10 -19.52 19.29
C SER A 178 28.20 -19.65 20.79
N PRO A 179 28.14 -20.88 21.33
CA PRO A 179 28.41 -21.11 22.76
C PRO A 179 29.78 -20.56 23.13
N LYS A 180 29.88 -19.92 24.31
CA LYS A 180 31.17 -19.43 24.81
C LYS A 180 31.98 -20.54 25.51
N ASP A 181 31.27 -21.56 26.00
CA ASP A 181 31.91 -22.71 26.67
C ASP A 181 32.50 -23.67 25.65
N GLY A 182 33.80 -23.97 25.74
CA GLY A 182 34.52 -24.86 24.87
C GLY A 182 35.32 -24.18 23.74
N ASN A 183 35.48 -22.86 23.76
CA ASN A 183 36.46 -22.18 22.91
C ASN A 183 37.87 -22.55 23.33
N ILE A 184 38.68 -23.03 22.37
CA ILE A 184 40.06 -23.48 22.56
C ILE A 184 41.04 -22.32 22.83
N CYS A 185 40.57 -21.09 22.88
CA CYS A 185 41.36 -19.86 23.02
C CYS A 185 40.94 -19.08 24.26
N ASP A 186 41.06 -19.67 25.43
CA ASP A 186 41.13 -18.97 26.73
C ASP A 186 42.55 -19.02 27.27
#